data_0ed0331b7572e28240344a2670cbf5f7
#
_entry.id   0ed0331b7572e28240344a2670cbf5f7
#
_cell.length_a   1.000
_cell.length_b   1.000
_cell.length_c   1.000
_cell.angle_alpha   90.00
_cell.angle_beta   90.00
_cell.angle_gamma   90.00
#
_symmetry.space_group_name_H-M   'P 1'
#
loop_
_entity.id
_entity.type
_entity.pdbx_description
1 polymer ?
#
loop_
_entity_poly.entity_id
_entity_poly.type
_entity_poly.pdbx_seq_one_letter_code
_entity_poly.pdbx_strand_id
1 'polypeptide(L)'
;MKIAIDLMGGESCGEQNLEGCLAYPYAEELIVIGDIVRLDQQKINVLVERGAQLRSCAAALTGNETPRALLKRSHDTSLAIGMQMLADKKADALVSSADTKAIMTLGRSFLGTVAGLYRPAIAKAFQ
;
A
#
# COMPACT_ATOMS: atom_id res chain seq x y z
N MET A 1 -2.17 -10.85 -12.58
CA MET A 1 -1.60 -9.59 -12.03
C MET A 1 -1.70 -9.61 -10.52
N LYS A 2 -0.65 -9.19 -9.81
CA LYS A 2 -0.67 -9.07 -8.35
C LYS A 2 -0.69 -7.60 -7.96
N ILE A 3 -1.68 -7.23 -7.13
CA ILE A 3 -1.90 -5.86 -6.70
C ILE A 3 -1.72 -5.78 -5.19
N ALA A 4 -0.71 -5.05 -4.76
CA ALA A 4 -0.50 -4.79 -3.33
C ALA A 4 -1.44 -3.67 -2.88
N ILE A 5 -2.10 -3.87 -1.75
CA ILE A 5 -3.03 -2.90 -1.17
C ILE A 5 -2.48 -2.45 0.17
N ASP A 6 -2.17 -1.16 0.28
CA ASP A 6 -1.82 -0.54 1.55
C ASP A 6 -3.12 -0.22 2.29
N LEU A 7 -3.53 -1.11 3.19
CA LEU A 7 -4.76 -0.90 3.95
C LEU A 7 -4.68 0.25 4.93
N MET A 8 -3.50 0.52 5.45
CA MET A 8 -3.32 1.45 6.57
C MET A 8 -3.15 2.90 6.14
N GLY A 9 -3.10 3.16 4.83
CA GLY A 9 -3.07 4.52 4.33
C GLY A 9 -4.41 5.23 4.51
N GLY A 10 -4.35 6.57 4.67
CA GLY A 10 -5.56 7.38 4.83
C GLY A 10 -6.05 7.47 6.26
N GLU A 11 -7.19 8.10 6.44
CA GLU A 11 -7.73 8.47 7.76
C GLU A 11 -8.53 7.37 8.44
N SER A 12 -9.03 6.40 7.69
CA SER A 12 -9.99 5.40 8.19
C SER A 12 -9.34 4.19 8.85
N CYS A 13 -8.03 4.19 9.00
CA CYS A 13 -7.26 3.11 9.64
C CYS A 13 -7.54 1.72 9.04
N GLY A 14 -7.85 1.67 7.76
CA GLY A 14 -7.97 0.42 7.02
C GLY A 14 -9.39 -0.08 6.77
N GLU A 15 -10.40 0.39 7.51
CA GLU A 15 -11.76 -0.12 7.36
C GLU A 15 -12.35 0.16 5.98
N GLN A 16 -12.22 1.39 5.48
CA GLN A 16 -12.73 1.74 4.15
C GLN A 16 -11.97 1.02 3.05
N ASN A 17 -10.65 0.90 3.22
CA ASN A 17 -9.82 0.20 2.24
C ASN A 17 -10.17 -1.29 2.19
N LEU A 18 -10.49 -1.86 3.34
CA LEU A 18 -10.94 -3.26 3.43
C LEU A 18 -12.26 -3.47 2.69
N GLU A 19 -13.21 -2.53 2.84
CA GLU A 19 -14.46 -2.57 2.09
C GLU A 19 -14.21 -2.53 0.58
N GLY A 20 -13.26 -1.70 0.15
CA GLY A 20 -12.86 -1.64 -1.26
C GLY A 20 -12.32 -2.96 -1.76
N CYS A 21 -11.51 -3.65 -0.96
CA CYS A 21 -10.99 -4.97 -1.31
C CYS A 21 -12.13 -5.99 -1.46
N LEU A 22 -13.10 -5.95 -0.56
CA LEU A 22 -14.26 -6.86 -0.63
C LEU A 22 -15.11 -6.61 -1.87
N ALA A 23 -15.18 -5.38 -2.34
CA ALA A 23 -15.94 -5.03 -3.54
C ALA A 23 -15.23 -5.45 -4.83
N TYR A 24 -13.93 -5.72 -4.78
CA TYR A 24 -13.16 -6.12 -5.96
C TYR A 24 -13.43 -7.59 -6.31
N PRO A 25 -13.81 -7.90 -7.57
CA PRO A 25 -14.24 -9.25 -7.93
C PRO A 25 -13.12 -10.29 -8.04
N TYR A 26 -11.87 -9.86 -8.16
CA TYR A 26 -10.73 -10.75 -8.38
C TYR A 26 -9.79 -10.77 -7.16
N ALA A 27 -10.32 -11.19 -6.02
CA ALA A 27 -9.58 -11.16 -4.75
C ALA A 27 -8.26 -11.94 -4.80
N GLU A 28 -8.17 -12.96 -5.65
CA GLU A 28 -6.94 -13.74 -5.85
C GLU A 28 -5.78 -12.92 -6.40
N GLU A 29 -6.06 -11.74 -6.96
CA GLU A 29 -5.03 -10.82 -7.41
C GLU A 29 -4.49 -9.92 -6.29
N LEU A 30 -5.14 -9.89 -5.13
CA LEU A 30 -4.82 -8.93 -4.08
C LEU A 30 -3.79 -9.47 -3.08
N ILE A 31 -2.84 -8.61 -2.71
CA ILE A 31 -1.94 -8.81 -1.57
C ILE A 31 -2.27 -7.68 -0.58
N VAL A 32 -2.93 -8.00 0.50
CA VAL A 32 -3.49 -7.04 1.43
C VAL A 32 -2.50 -6.83 2.59
N ILE A 33 -2.03 -5.60 2.76
CA ILE A 33 -0.99 -5.26 3.74
C ILE A 33 -1.58 -4.34 4.81
N GLY A 34 -1.50 -4.76 6.06
CA GLY A 34 -2.01 -3.95 7.16
C GLY A 34 -1.94 -4.64 8.50
N ASP A 35 -2.49 -3.99 9.51
CA ASP A 35 -2.59 -4.53 10.85
C ASP A 35 -3.77 -5.50 10.92
N ILE A 36 -3.55 -6.69 10.38
CA ILE A 36 -4.59 -7.70 10.14
C ILE A 36 -5.31 -8.08 11.45
N VAL A 37 -4.57 -8.12 12.56
CA VAL A 37 -5.13 -8.53 13.86
C VAL A 37 -6.19 -7.55 14.36
N ARG A 38 -6.07 -6.26 14.03
CA ARG A 38 -6.98 -5.22 14.50
C ARG A 38 -8.16 -4.95 13.57
N LEU A 39 -8.15 -5.55 12.39
CA LEU A 39 -9.23 -5.37 11.42
C LEU A 39 -10.36 -6.37 11.67
N ASP A 40 -11.50 -6.16 11.02
CA ASP A 40 -12.64 -7.05 11.11
C ASP A 40 -12.27 -8.44 10.58
N GLN A 41 -12.19 -9.42 11.49
CA GLN A 41 -11.73 -10.75 11.14
C GLN A 41 -12.68 -11.48 10.20
N GLN A 42 -13.97 -11.21 10.26
CA GLN A 42 -14.93 -11.82 9.34
C GLN A 42 -14.65 -11.37 7.90
N LYS A 43 -14.39 -10.08 7.71
CA LYS A 43 -14.06 -9.53 6.39
C LYS A 43 -12.72 -10.07 5.89
N ILE A 44 -11.72 -10.15 6.76
CA ILE A 44 -10.41 -10.72 6.43
C ILE A 44 -10.57 -12.18 5.99
N ASN A 45 -11.36 -12.96 6.72
CA ASN A 45 -11.58 -14.37 6.37
C ASN A 45 -12.26 -14.53 5.02
N VAL A 46 -13.22 -13.66 4.67
CA VAL A 46 -13.85 -13.67 3.36
C VAL A 46 -12.82 -13.44 2.25
N LEU A 47 -11.92 -12.47 2.44
CA LEU A 47 -10.87 -12.20 1.46
C LEU A 47 -9.94 -13.41 1.29
N VAL A 48 -9.52 -14.04 2.39
CA VAL A 48 -8.66 -15.22 2.33
C VAL A 48 -9.35 -16.37 1.61
N GLU A 49 -10.62 -16.62 1.92
CA GLU A 49 -11.40 -17.65 1.24
C GLU A 49 -11.52 -17.40 -0.26
N ARG A 50 -11.54 -16.12 -0.66
CA ARG A 50 -11.59 -15.73 -2.06
C ARG A 50 -10.22 -15.70 -2.74
N GLY A 51 -9.17 -16.07 -2.03
CA GLY A 51 -7.83 -16.23 -2.59
C GLY A 51 -6.85 -15.08 -2.37
N ALA A 52 -7.23 -14.05 -1.61
CA ALA A 52 -6.32 -12.93 -1.32
C ALA A 52 -5.17 -13.38 -0.41
N GLN A 53 -4.00 -12.80 -0.63
CA GLN A 53 -2.85 -12.98 0.25
C GLN A 53 -2.83 -11.86 1.30
N LEU A 54 -2.36 -12.19 2.51
CA LEU A 54 -2.26 -11.22 3.59
C LEU A 54 -0.79 -11.01 3.97
N ARG A 55 -0.45 -9.75 4.27
CA ARG A 55 0.84 -9.38 4.83
C ARG A 55 0.60 -8.53 6.07
N SER A 56 0.96 -9.04 7.23
CA SER A 56 0.73 -8.32 8.48
C SER A 56 1.76 -7.21 8.67
N CYS A 57 1.29 -6.05 9.16
CA CYS A 57 2.10 -4.88 9.44
C CYS A 57 1.44 -4.05 10.53
N ALA A 58 2.09 -3.90 11.67
CA ALA A 58 1.53 -3.18 12.81
C ALA A 58 1.75 -1.66 12.73
N ALA A 59 2.69 -1.19 11.90
CA ALA A 59 3.03 0.22 11.82
C ALA A 59 2.30 0.91 10.67
N ALA A 60 1.87 2.14 10.92
CA ALA A 60 1.21 2.97 9.90
C ALA A 60 1.82 4.37 9.92
N LEU A 61 1.72 5.07 8.79
CA LEU A 61 2.13 6.46 8.70
C LEU A 61 1.01 7.35 9.27
N THR A 62 1.42 8.41 9.97
CA THR A 62 0.49 9.38 10.57
C THR A 62 0.11 10.51 9.62
N GLY A 63 0.87 10.68 8.54
CA GLY A 63 0.71 11.79 7.61
C GLY A 63 1.57 13.01 7.96
N ASN A 64 2.21 13.00 9.12
CA ASN A 64 3.04 14.12 9.60
C ASN A 64 4.54 13.87 9.50
N GLU A 65 4.95 12.73 8.96
CA GLU A 65 6.35 12.37 8.85
C GLU A 65 7.11 13.30 7.90
N THR A 66 8.33 13.67 8.29
CA THR A 66 9.25 14.33 7.37
C THR A 66 9.78 13.31 6.36
N PRO A 67 10.30 13.75 5.20
CA PRO A 67 10.93 12.81 4.26
C PRO A 67 12.01 11.95 4.90
N ARG A 68 12.80 12.55 5.81
CA ARG A 68 13.85 11.82 6.53
C ARG A 68 13.28 10.72 7.43
N ALA A 69 12.19 11.03 8.16
CA ALA A 69 11.53 10.06 9.02
C ALA A 69 10.91 8.92 8.20
N LEU A 70 10.31 9.24 7.05
CA LEU A 70 9.77 8.24 6.13
C LEU A 70 10.84 7.24 5.70
N LEU A 71 12.02 7.74 5.31
CA LEU A 71 13.11 6.89 4.85
C LEU A 71 13.67 6.00 5.98
N LYS A 72 13.70 6.51 7.21
CA LYS A 72 14.16 5.74 8.37
C LYS A 72 13.21 4.61 8.74
N ARG A 73 11.91 4.78 8.52
CA ARG A 73 10.88 3.79 8.83
C ARG A 73 10.52 2.93 7.61
N SER A 74 11.44 2.81 6.67
CA SER A 74 11.16 2.23 5.36
C SER A 74 10.85 0.74 5.36
N HIS A 75 10.94 0.04 6.48
CA HIS A 75 10.66 -1.40 6.53
C HIS A 75 9.47 -1.77 7.42
N ASP A 76 8.90 -0.80 8.15
CA ASP A 76 7.91 -1.07 9.18
C ASP A 76 6.48 -0.73 8.77
N THR A 77 6.30 0.15 7.79
CA THR A 77 4.97 0.63 7.41
C THR A 77 4.39 -0.18 6.26
N SER A 78 3.07 -0.23 6.18
CA SER A 78 2.37 -0.93 5.09
C SER A 78 2.72 -0.35 3.72
N LEU A 79 2.85 0.97 3.61
CA LEU A 79 3.23 1.61 2.36
C LEU A 79 4.63 1.19 1.92
N ALA A 80 5.60 1.18 2.85
CA ALA A 80 6.96 0.78 2.55
C ALA A 80 7.05 -0.70 2.14
N ILE A 81 6.30 -1.57 2.80
CA ILE A 81 6.23 -2.98 2.43
C ILE A 81 5.69 -3.13 1.00
N GLY A 82 4.64 -2.39 0.66
CA GLY A 82 4.09 -2.39 -0.69
C GLY A 82 5.08 -1.91 -1.73
N MET A 83 5.81 -0.84 -1.44
CA MET A 83 6.86 -0.32 -2.33
C MET A 83 7.98 -1.34 -2.53
N GLN A 84 8.39 -2.03 -1.47
CA GLN A 84 9.40 -3.08 -1.56
C GLN A 84 8.91 -4.23 -2.45
N MET A 85 7.65 -4.60 -2.34
CA MET A 85 7.07 -5.63 -3.19
C MET A 85 7.10 -5.24 -4.67
N LEU A 86 6.85 -3.96 -4.98
CA LEU A 86 7.00 -3.47 -6.35
C LEU A 86 8.44 -3.55 -6.81
N ALA A 87 9.38 -3.10 -5.98
CA ALA A 87 10.80 -3.12 -6.31
C ALA A 87 11.31 -4.55 -6.55
N ASP A 88 10.82 -5.51 -5.78
CA ASP A 88 11.19 -6.93 -5.88
C ASP A 88 10.39 -7.68 -6.94
N LYS A 89 9.50 -7.01 -7.64
CA LYS A 89 8.62 -7.59 -8.67
C LYS A 89 7.70 -8.70 -8.11
N LYS A 90 7.39 -8.63 -6.83
CA LYS A 90 6.41 -9.52 -6.18
C LYS A 90 4.97 -9.01 -6.36
N ALA A 91 4.83 -7.74 -6.69
CA ALA A 91 3.56 -7.12 -7.05
C ALA A 91 3.75 -6.31 -8.34
N ASP A 92 2.70 -6.21 -9.12
CA ASP A 92 2.69 -5.47 -10.38
C ASP A 92 2.20 -4.04 -10.20
N ALA A 93 1.42 -3.80 -9.15
CA ALA A 93 0.88 -2.48 -8.83
C ALA A 93 0.72 -2.35 -7.32
N LEU A 94 0.66 -1.11 -6.85
CA LEU A 94 0.39 -0.77 -5.45
C LEU A 94 -0.72 0.26 -5.41
N VAL A 95 -1.73 0.00 -4.59
CA VAL A 95 -2.83 0.93 -4.34
C VAL A 95 -2.72 1.42 -2.90
N SER A 96 -2.72 2.73 -2.71
CA SER A 96 -2.60 3.34 -1.39
C SER A 96 -3.38 4.65 -1.34
N SER A 97 -4.03 4.90 -0.21
CA SER A 97 -4.64 6.20 0.10
C SER A 97 -3.80 7.02 1.08
N ALA A 98 -2.53 6.68 1.21
CA ALA A 98 -1.59 7.45 2.02
C ALA A 98 -1.36 8.85 1.44
N ASP A 99 -0.77 9.73 2.26
CA ASP A 99 -0.41 11.07 1.84
C ASP A 99 0.49 11.05 0.59
N THR A 100 0.20 11.94 -0.34
CA THR A 100 0.94 12.07 -1.60
C THR A 100 2.44 12.24 -1.38
N LYS A 101 2.83 13.04 -0.38
CA LYS A 101 4.24 13.24 -0.04
C LYS A 101 4.91 11.92 0.34
N ALA A 102 4.24 11.09 1.14
CA ALA A 102 4.76 9.79 1.55
C ALA A 102 4.92 8.87 0.34
N ILE A 103 3.92 8.81 -0.53
CA ILE A 103 3.95 7.97 -1.73
C ILE A 103 5.10 8.40 -2.65
N MET A 104 5.27 9.70 -2.88
CA MET A 104 6.34 10.20 -3.75
C MET A 104 7.73 9.97 -3.15
N THR A 105 7.88 10.21 -1.86
CA THR A 105 9.17 10.03 -1.18
C THR A 105 9.61 8.57 -1.19
N LEU A 106 8.74 7.67 -0.78
CA LEU A 106 9.05 6.24 -0.75
C LEU A 106 9.13 5.66 -2.16
N GLY A 107 8.28 6.11 -3.07
CA GLY A 107 8.34 5.69 -4.46
C GLY A 107 9.68 5.99 -5.10
N ARG A 108 10.20 7.20 -4.90
CA ARG A 108 11.53 7.56 -5.41
C ARG A 108 12.63 6.72 -4.77
N SER A 109 12.54 6.49 -3.46
CA SER A 109 13.56 5.74 -2.73
C SER A 109 13.60 4.27 -3.15
N PHE A 110 12.45 3.62 -3.30
CA PHE A 110 12.38 2.19 -3.61
C PHE A 110 12.43 1.89 -5.10
N LEU A 111 11.85 2.74 -5.94
CA LEU A 111 11.67 2.46 -7.36
C LEU A 111 12.56 3.32 -8.26
N GLY A 112 13.07 4.42 -7.75
CA GLY A 112 13.81 5.38 -8.54
C GLY A 112 12.89 6.21 -9.44
N THR A 113 13.47 6.83 -10.45
CA THR A 113 12.74 7.64 -11.42
C THR A 113 13.07 7.18 -12.84
N VAL A 114 12.21 7.54 -13.78
CA VAL A 114 12.45 7.28 -15.19
C VAL A 114 13.72 8.04 -15.63
N ALA A 115 14.50 7.45 -16.52
CA ALA A 115 15.74 8.06 -17.02
C ALA A 115 15.48 9.48 -17.53
N GLY A 116 16.33 10.43 -17.09
CA GLY A 116 16.21 11.84 -17.46
C GLY A 116 15.32 12.66 -16.52
N LEU A 117 14.65 12.04 -15.56
CA LEU A 117 13.84 12.75 -14.58
C LEU A 117 14.49 12.67 -13.20
N TYR A 118 14.44 13.78 -12.46
CA TYR A 118 15.03 13.88 -11.13
C TYR A 118 14.01 13.73 -10.01
N ARG A 119 12.71 13.92 -10.31
CA ARG A 119 11.62 13.88 -9.33
C ARG A 119 10.44 13.10 -9.90
N PRO A 120 9.76 12.32 -9.05
CA PRO A 120 8.50 11.73 -9.47
C PRO A 120 7.44 12.81 -9.69
N ALA A 121 6.45 12.50 -10.50
CA ALA A 121 5.35 13.40 -10.80
C ALA A 121 4.02 12.69 -10.58
N ILE A 122 2.98 13.49 -10.37
CA ILE A 122 1.61 13.00 -10.25
C ILE A 122 0.95 13.08 -11.62
N ALA A 123 0.45 11.94 -12.08
CA ALA A 123 -0.37 11.91 -13.27
C ALA A 123 -1.81 11.63 -12.87
N LYS A 124 -2.76 12.32 -13.50
CA LYS A 124 -4.18 12.12 -13.25
C LYS A 124 -4.91 11.95 -14.57
N ALA A 125 -5.64 10.84 -14.68
CA ALA A 125 -6.46 10.58 -15.85
C ALA A 125 -7.86 11.17 -15.63
N PHE A 126 -8.39 11.84 -16.65
CA PHE A 126 -9.74 12.38 -16.64
C PHE A 126 -10.58 11.57 -17.63
N GLN A 127 -11.75 11.19 -17.16
CA GLN A 127 -12.73 10.49 -18.00
C GLN A 127 -13.78 11.43 -18.51
#